data_27a1638f0f9d69aa8aa21886d02f65a1
#
_entry.id   27a1638f0f9d69aa8aa21886d02f65a1
#
_cell.length_a   1.000
_cell.length_b   1.000
_cell.length_c   1.000
_cell.angle_alpha   90.00
_cell.angle_beta   90.00
_cell.angle_gamma   90.00
#
_symmetry.space_group_name_H-M   'P 1'
#
loop_
_entity.id
_entity.type
_entity.pdbx_description
1 polymer ?
#
loop_
_entity_poly.entity_id
_entity_poly.type
_entity_poly.pdbx_seq_one_letter_code
_entity_poly.pdbx_strand_id
1 'polypeptide(L)'
;MNNQTIGIDLGGTNIRGGLVSEENLSSILSQKINASGSVDDVVQELFSLVDNLVNPSTKAIGIGVPGLVDTEHGIVYDVVNIPSWKQVPLGQLLGDRYHLPVFINNDANCFALGEFYFGKGRGSDSMIGLTIGTGLGSGIIIHKKLYTGRNGGAGEFGMIDYHDKYVEYYASGQFFKNVYNMDGETVFKKAKEGNKEAIAMYEEMGVHLGNAIKTILYALDVELIILGGSVRHAYPFFSKTLWQSLQSFAFQNAVKNLRIEVSELENSGLLGAAALYFDQQK
;
A
#
# COMPACT_ATOMS: atom_id res chain seq x y z
N MET A 1 2.82 21.43 -22.77
CA MET A 1 3.88 20.45 -22.42
C MET A 1 3.26 19.53 -21.38
N ASN A 2 3.15 18.23 -21.66
CA ASN A 2 2.59 17.30 -20.68
C ASN A 2 3.56 17.17 -19.50
N ASN A 3 3.18 17.66 -18.34
CA ASN A 3 3.95 17.47 -17.13
C ASN A 3 3.95 15.96 -16.80
N GLN A 4 5.13 15.37 -16.66
CA GLN A 4 5.31 13.97 -16.30
C GLN A 4 5.97 13.85 -14.94
N THR A 5 5.54 12.88 -14.15
CA THR A 5 6.16 12.51 -12.88
C THR A 5 6.68 11.08 -12.99
N ILE A 6 7.88 10.81 -12.50
CA ILE A 6 8.35 9.45 -12.32
C ILE A 6 7.71 8.91 -11.06
N GLY A 7 6.98 7.79 -11.17
CA GLY A 7 6.51 7.01 -10.03
C GLY A 7 7.40 5.78 -9.87
N ILE A 8 7.81 5.49 -8.64
CA ILE A 8 8.66 4.33 -8.31
C ILE A 8 8.03 3.56 -7.16
N ASP A 9 7.96 2.24 -7.33
CA ASP A 9 7.55 1.29 -6.31
C ASP A 9 8.79 0.42 -5.97
N LEU A 10 9.35 0.67 -4.79
CA LEU A 10 10.54 -0.04 -4.30
C LEU A 10 10.09 -1.23 -3.46
N GLY A 11 10.11 -2.42 -4.03
CA GLY A 11 9.90 -3.67 -3.30
C GLY A 11 11.20 -4.27 -2.78
N GLY A 12 11.08 -5.32 -1.96
CA GLY A 12 12.25 -6.02 -1.40
C GLY A 12 13.03 -6.89 -2.41
N THR A 13 12.53 -7.09 -3.62
CA THR A 13 13.15 -7.95 -4.64
C THR A 13 13.30 -7.24 -5.97
N ASN A 14 12.38 -6.34 -6.28
CA ASN A 14 12.34 -5.60 -7.53
C ASN A 14 12.04 -4.13 -7.26
N ILE A 15 12.59 -3.27 -8.11
CA ILE A 15 12.16 -1.88 -8.27
C ILE A 15 11.36 -1.79 -9.55
N ARG A 16 10.23 -1.08 -9.48
CA ARG A 16 9.41 -0.77 -10.65
C ARG A 16 9.30 0.73 -10.76
N GLY A 17 9.40 1.26 -11.96
CA GLY A 17 9.23 2.68 -12.22
C GLY A 17 8.47 2.93 -13.51
N GLY A 18 7.89 4.11 -13.66
CA GLY A 18 7.22 4.52 -14.87
C GLY A 18 6.95 6.01 -14.92
N LEU A 19 6.65 6.50 -16.12
CA LEU A 19 6.26 7.88 -16.36
C LEU A 19 4.74 8.02 -16.27
N VAL A 20 4.29 8.89 -15.39
CA VAL A 20 2.88 9.19 -15.16
C VAL A 20 2.59 10.62 -15.60
N SER A 21 1.65 10.77 -16.51
CA SER A 21 0.98 12.04 -16.84
C SER A 21 -0.45 12.02 -16.26
N GLU A 22 -1.19 13.11 -16.39
CA GLU A 22 -2.51 13.29 -15.73
C GLU A 22 -3.46 12.09 -15.82
N GLU A 23 -3.38 11.26 -16.87
CA GLU A 23 -4.26 10.07 -17.03
C GLU A 23 -3.53 8.81 -17.51
N ASN A 24 -2.24 8.90 -17.84
CA ASN A 24 -1.54 7.81 -18.50
C ASN A 24 -0.26 7.41 -17.76
N LEU A 25 -0.11 6.11 -17.59
CA LEU A 25 1.13 5.46 -17.18
C LEU A 25 1.82 4.91 -18.43
N SER A 26 3.07 5.28 -18.63
CA SER A 26 3.88 4.85 -19.76
C SER A 26 5.31 4.49 -19.34
N SER A 27 6.06 3.89 -20.24
CA SER A 27 7.48 3.59 -20.04
C SER A 27 7.75 2.79 -18.75
N ILE A 28 6.91 1.79 -18.47
CA ILE A 28 7.09 0.96 -17.27
C ILE A 28 8.37 0.13 -17.40
N LEU A 29 9.24 0.27 -16.42
CA LEU A 29 10.46 -0.51 -16.26
C LEU A 29 10.39 -1.30 -14.97
N SER A 30 11.01 -2.49 -14.97
CA SER A 30 11.16 -3.31 -13.78
C SER A 30 12.56 -3.93 -13.80
N GLN A 31 13.25 -3.85 -12.68
CA GLN A 31 14.55 -4.51 -12.50
C GLN A 31 14.64 -5.14 -11.12
N LYS A 32 15.45 -6.19 -11.01
CA LYS A 32 15.79 -6.78 -9.71
C LYS A 32 16.71 -5.86 -8.94
N ILE A 33 16.60 -5.91 -7.62
CA ILE A 33 17.54 -5.26 -6.71
C ILE A 33 18.36 -6.30 -5.94
N ASN A 34 19.61 -5.96 -5.64
CA ASN A 34 20.42 -6.69 -4.69
C ASN A 34 20.06 -6.24 -3.25
N ALA A 35 18.95 -6.72 -2.74
CA ALA A 35 18.45 -6.35 -1.41
C ALA A 35 19.43 -6.65 -0.25
N SER A 36 20.39 -7.55 -0.46
CA SER A 36 21.48 -7.86 0.49
C SER A 36 22.75 -7.03 0.28
N GLY A 37 22.76 -6.16 -0.72
CA GLY A 37 23.87 -5.25 -1.02
C GLY A 37 24.02 -4.11 -0.01
N SER A 38 25.04 -3.31 -0.20
CA SER A 38 25.23 -2.07 0.55
C SER A 38 24.15 -1.04 0.23
N VAL A 39 24.06 0.03 1.02
CA VAL A 39 23.19 1.18 0.71
C VAL A 39 23.49 1.70 -0.69
N ASP A 40 24.78 1.87 -1.02
CA ASP A 40 25.22 2.40 -2.31
C ASP A 40 24.82 1.48 -3.47
N ASP A 41 24.91 0.16 -3.33
CA ASP A 41 24.52 -0.78 -4.37
C ASP A 41 23.03 -0.58 -4.74
N VAL A 42 22.15 -0.56 -3.76
CA VAL A 42 20.70 -0.39 -3.99
C VAL A 42 20.38 1.00 -4.54
N VAL A 43 21.06 2.04 -4.05
CA VAL A 43 20.90 3.42 -4.56
C VAL A 43 21.37 3.52 -6.02
N GLN A 44 22.46 2.87 -6.41
CA GLN A 44 22.92 2.86 -7.81
C GLN A 44 21.93 2.13 -8.73
N GLU A 45 21.32 1.04 -8.26
CA GLU A 45 20.27 0.35 -9.00
C GLU A 45 19.04 1.25 -9.21
N LEU A 46 18.65 2.02 -8.16
CA LEU A 46 17.59 3.00 -8.27
C LEU A 46 17.95 4.13 -9.26
N PHE A 47 19.18 4.64 -9.20
CA PHE A 47 19.66 5.64 -10.17
C PHE A 47 19.60 5.09 -11.60
N SER A 48 20.03 3.86 -11.83
CA SER A 48 19.95 3.21 -13.15
C SER A 48 18.51 3.17 -13.68
N LEU A 49 17.52 2.90 -12.82
CA LEU A 49 16.12 2.91 -13.22
C LEU A 49 15.66 4.33 -13.61
N VAL A 50 15.99 5.33 -12.78
CA VAL A 50 15.60 6.72 -13.01
C VAL A 50 16.28 7.30 -14.24
N ASP A 51 17.55 7.00 -14.47
CA ASP A 51 18.32 7.44 -15.67
C ASP A 51 17.64 6.99 -16.98
N ASN A 52 16.95 5.85 -16.97
CA ASN A 52 16.20 5.34 -18.12
C ASN A 52 14.77 5.95 -18.27
N LEU A 53 14.29 6.68 -17.27
CA LEU A 53 12.95 7.27 -17.25
C LEU A 53 12.97 8.79 -17.37
N VAL A 54 13.97 9.44 -16.75
CA VAL A 54 14.04 10.90 -16.67
C VAL A 54 14.18 11.51 -18.08
N ASN A 55 13.41 12.58 -18.33
CA ASN A 55 13.45 13.31 -19.58
C ASN A 55 13.13 14.81 -19.33
N PRO A 56 13.28 15.69 -20.31
CA PRO A 56 13.06 17.14 -20.13
C PRO A 56 11.65 17.54 -19.67
N SER A 57 10.65 16.66 -19.79
CA SER A 57 9.28 16.89 -19.33
C SER A 57 9.05 16.43 -17.91
N THR A 58 10.00 15.72 -17.28
CA THR A 58 9.89 15.23 -15.91
C THR A 58 9.91 16.39 -14.91
N LYS A 59 8.92 16.45 -14.03
CA LYS A 59 8.72 17.52 -13.05
C LYS A 59 9.06 17.11 -11.61
N ALA A 60 8.95 15.83 -11.30
CA ALA A 60 9.22 15.29 -9.96
C ALA A 60 9.47 13.79 -10.02
N ILE A 61 10.01 13.26 -8.91
CA ILE A 61 10.17 11.85 -8.66
C ILE A 61 9.37 11.52 -7.40
N GLY A 62 8.44 10.57 -7.50
CA GLY A 62 7.70 10.03 -6.37
C GLY A 62 8.09 8.59 -6.12
N ILE A 63 8.25 8.19 -4.84
CA ILE A 63 8.72 6.85 -4.48
C ILE A 63 7.88 6.29 -3.35
N GLY A 64 7.34 5.09 -3.57
CA GLY A 64 6.78 4.22 -2.52
C GLY A 64 7.86 3.28 -2.01
N VAL A 65 8.03 3.20 -0.69
CA VAL A 65 9.00 2.32 -0.04
C VAL A 65 8.35 1.51 1.07
N PRO A 66 8.77 0.25 1.32
CA PRO A 66 8.28 -0.52 2.46
C PRO A 66 9.02 -0.05 3.73
N GLY A 67 8.31 0.57 4.67
CA GLY A 67 8.85 1.04 5.94
C GLY A 67 8.43 2.44 6.32
N LEU A 68 9.00 2.96 7.40
CA LEU A 68 8.73 4.30 7.89
C LEU A 68 9.51 5.36 7.08
N VAL A 69 8.85 6.47 6.82
CA VAL A 69 9.44 7.57 6.07
C VAL A 69 9.24 8.88 6.82
N ASP A 70 10.32 9.59 7.07
CA ASP A 70 10.27 11.03 7.36
C ASP A 70 10.02 11.76 6.03
N THR A 71 8.78 12.06 5.78
CA THR A 71 8.35 12.69 4.52
C THR A 71 8.80 14.13 4.38
N GLU A 72 9.10 14.82 5.49
CA GLU A 72 9.59 16.20 5.51
C GLU A 72 11.04 16.28 5.03
N HIS A 73 11.88 15.33 5.48
CA HIS A 73 13.31 15.31 5.16
C HIS A 73 13.69 14.28 4.07
N GLY A 74 12.75 13.48 3.61
CA GLY A 74 12.98 12.43 2.60
C GLY A 74 13.90 11.31 3.10
N ILE A 75 13.80 10.96 4.41
CA ILE A 75 14.61 9.91 5.02
C ILE A 75 13.80 8.64 5.18
N VAL A 76 14.35 7.53 4.73
CA VAL A 76 13.75 6.20 4.85
C VAL A 76 14.41 5.46 6.01
N TYR A 77 13.59 4.84 6.87
CA TYR A 77 14.05 4.12 8.05
C TYR A 77 13.69 2.63 7.99
N ASP A 78 14.61 1.79 8.47
CA ASP A 78 14.42 0.37 8.80
C ASP A 78 13.64 -0.45 7.75
N VAL A 79 14.10 -0.42 6.50
CA VAL A 79 13.46 -1.20 5.42
C VAL A 79 13.70 -2.70 5.65
N VAL A 80 12.65 -3.42 6.08
CA VAL A 80 12.71 -4.83 6.49
C VAL A 80 13.36 -5.71 5.42
N ASN A 81 13.00 -5.49 4.16
CA ASN A 81 13.48 -6.32 3.04
C ASN A 81 14.82 -5.87 2.45
N ILE A 82 15.41 -4.77 2.94
CA ILE A 82 16.72 -4.25 2.54
C ILE A 82 17.52 -3.95 3.82
N PRO A 83 18.18 -4.95 4.43
CA PRO A 83 18.75 -4.83 5.78
C PRO A 83 19.79 -3.72 5.94
N SER A 84 20.45 -3.30 4.85
CA SER A 84 21.41 -2.20 4.84
C SER A 84 20.73 -0.82 5.01
N TRP A 85 19.43 -0.70 4.71
CA TRP A 85 18.70 0.57 4.78
C TRP A 85 18.14 0.81 6.18
N LYS A 86 19.03 1.22 7.11
CA LYS A 86 18.65 1.61 8.48
C LYS A 86 18.19 3.06 8.57
N GLN A 87 18.92 3.93 7.91
CA GLN A 87 18.58 5.35 7.76
C GLN A 87 19.22 5.86 6.46
N VAL A 88 18.41 6.13 5.45
CA VAL A 88 18.89 6.54 4.12
C VAL A 88 18.25 7.87 3.73
N PRO A 89 19.03 8.94 3.51
CA PRO A 89 18.52 10.24 3.07
C PRO A 89 18.20 10.22 1.56
N LEU A 90 17.27 9.35 1.19
CA LEU A 90 16.97 9.02 -0.20
C LEU A 90 16.49 10.23 -1.00
N GLY A 91 15.71 11.11 -0.35
CA GLY A 91 15.24 12.36 -0.98
C GLY A 91 16.38 13.27 -1.38
N GLN A 92 17.38 13.44 -0.51
CA GLN A 92 18.58 14.22 -0.80
C GLN A 92 19.40 13.58 -1.92
N LEU A 93 19.68 12.28 -1.85
CA LEU A 93 20.49 11.57 -2.85
C LEU A 93 19.93 11.71 -4.26
N LEU A 94 18.62 11.58 -4.43
CA LEU A 94 17.95 11.75 -5.72
C LEU A 94 17.84 13.22 -6.13
N GLY A 95 17.52 14.11 -5.19
CA GLY A 95 17.41 15.54 -5.43
C GLY A 95 18.74 16.14 -5.92
N ASP A 96 19.86 15.77 -5.28
CA ASP A 96 21.20 16.23 -5.66
C ASP A 96 21.61 15.73 -7.06
N ARG A 97 21.21 14.49 -7.43
CA ARG A 97 21.56 13.90 -8.72
C ARG A 97 20.74 14.47 -9.88
N TYR A 98 19.40 14.59 -9.68
CA TYR A 98 18.49 14.90 -10.79
C TYR A 98 18.03 16.35 -10.81
N HIS A 99 18.29 17.12 -9.76
CA HIS A 99 17.81 18.50 -9.60
C HIS A 99 16.28 18.63 -9.77
N LEU A 100 15.55 17.62 -9.29
CA LEU A 100 14.09 17.55 -9.32
C LEU A 100 13.54 17.41 -7.88
N PRO A 101 12.32 17.91 -7.61
CA PRO A 101 11.62 17.60 -6.39
C PRO A 101 11.42 16.08 -6.22
N VAL A 102 11.71 15.58 -5.02
CA VAL A 102 11.57 14.15 -4.68
C VAL A 102 10.59 14.00 -3.53
N PHE A 103 9.61 13.13 -3.70
CA PHE A 103 8.58 12.82 -2.71
C PHE A 103 8.64 11.34 -2.37
N ILE A 104 8.76 11.01 -1.09
CA ILE A 104 8.87 9.62 -0.64
C ILE A 104 7.78 9.36 0.38
N ASN A 105 7.15 8.19 0.27
CA ASN A 105 6.17 7.77 1.26
C ASN A 105 6.16 6.24 1.39
N ASN A 106 5.45 5.74 2.40
CA ASN A 106 5.20 4.32 2.56
C ASN A 106 4.38 3.77 1.37
N ASP A 107 4.60 2.50 1.02
CA ASP A 107 3.97 1.81 -0.11
C ASP A 107 2.44 1.71 0.03
N ALA A 108 1.90 1.51 1.24
CA ALA A 108 0.45 1.50 1.48
C ALA A 108 -0.18 2.90 1.33
N ASN A 109 0.54 3.96 1.70
CA ASN A 109 0.14 5.33 1.43
C ASN A 109 0.12 5.63 -0.08
N CYS A 110 1.12 5.13 -0.81
CA CYS A 110 1.14 5.22 -2.27
C CYS A 110 -0.01 4.43 -2.89
N PHE A 111 -0.33 3.22 -2.40
CA PHE A 111 -1.52 2.50 -2.83
C PHE A 111 -2.80 3.33 -2.68
N ALA A 112 -3.01 3.92 -1.49
CA ALA A 112 -4.19 4.75 -1.22
C ALA A 112 -4.29 5.96 -2.15
N LEU A 113 -3.16 6.65 -2.41
CA LEU A 113 -3.11 7.76 -3.37
C LEU A 113 -3.38 7.30 -4.81
N GLY A 114 -2.85 6.13 -5.20
CA GLY A 114 -3.12 5.56 -6.52
C GLY A 114 -4.62 5.33 -6.73
N GLU A 115 -5.28 4.73 -5.76
CA GLU A 115 -6.73 4.51 -5.79
C GLU A 115 -7.52 5.83 -5.75
N PHE A 116 -7.06 6.80 -4.97
CA PHE A 116 -7.72 8.10 -4.85
C PHE A 116 -7.65 8.92 -6.14
N TYR A 117 -6.51 8.94 -6.83
CA TYR A 117 -6.34 9.74 -8.05
C TYR A 117 -6.76 9.00 -9.31
N PHE A 118 -6.55 7.68 -9.38
CA PHE A 118 -6.67 6.91 -10.62
C PHE A 118 -7.64 5.73 -10.54
N GLY A 119 -8.01 5.29 -9.33
CA GLY A 119 -8.84 4.11 -9.10
C GLY A 119 -10.25 4.40 -8.60
N LYS A 120 -10.76 3.47 -7.80
CA LYS A 120 -12.13 3.50 -7.24
C LYS A 120 -12.34 4.58 -6.17
N GLY A 121 -11.26 5.20 -5.69
CA GLY A 121 -11.31 6.33 -4.75
C GLY A 121 -11.60 7.68 -5.40
N ARG A 122 -11.64 7.78 -6.72
CA ARG A 122 -11.87 9.05 -7.44
C ARG A 122 -13.19 9.69 -7.01
N GLY A 123 -13.09 10.96 -6.61
CA GLY A 123 -14.24 11.76 -6.20
C GLY A 123 -14.68 11.56 -4.74
N SER A 124 -14.09 10.65 -3.97
CA SER A 124 -14.33 10.55 -2.53
C SER A 124 -13.72 11.74 -1.79
N ASP A 125 -14.29 12.09 -0.63
CA ASP A 125 -13.68 13.07 0.27
C ASP A 125 -12.67 12.40 1.20
N SER A 126 -13.06 11.26 1.73
CA SER A 126 -12.23 10.50 2.68
C SER A 126 -12.34 9.01 2.37
N MET A 127 -11.22 8.29 2.46
CA MET A 127 -11.17 6.84 2.21
C MET A 127 -9.96 6.20 2.86
N ILE A 128 -10.02 4.88 3.00
CA ILE A 128 -8.88 4.04 3.36
C ILE A 128 -8.50 3.14 2.19
N GLY A 129 -7.23 3.19 1.80
CA GLY A 129 -6.63 2.10 1.02
C GLY A 129 -6.07 1.06 1.98
N LEU A 130 -6.56 -0.17 1.93
CA LEU A 130 -6.15 -1.27 2.82
C LEU A 130 -5.47 -2.36 2.00
N THR A 131 -4.15 -2.50 2.11
CA THR A 131 -3.38 -3.50 1.39
C THR A 131 -3.27 -4.78 2.20
N ILE A 132 -3.78 -5.89 1.65
CA ILE A 132 -3.73 -7.22 2.27
C ILE A 132 -2.81 -8.09 1.41
N GLY A 133 -1.57 -8.21 1.83
CA GLY A 133 -0.53 -9.02 1.21
C GLY A 133 0.09 -9.97 2.22
N THR A 134 1.42 -10.04 2.26
CA THR A 134 2.15 -10.69 3.37
C THR A 134 1.74 -10.04 4.69
N GLY A 135 1.70 -8.71 4.75
CA GLY A 135 1.22 -7.93 5.88
C GLY A 135 -0.14 -7.27 5.62
N LEU A 136 -0.52 -6.37 6.53
CA LEU A 136 -1.71 -5.52 6.48
C LEU A 136 -1.30 -4.05 6.62
N GLY A 137 -1.14 -3.38 5.49
CA GLY A 137 -0.84 -1.95 5.46
C GLY A 137 -2.07 -1.11 5.13
N SER A 138 -2.05 0.16 5.50
CA SER A 138 -3.10 1.08 5.07
C SER A 138 -2.59 2.49 4.82
N GLY A 139 -3.24 3.19 3.86
CA GLY A 139 -3.09 4.62 3.65
C GLY A 139 -4.42 5.33 3.90
N ILE A 140 -4.34 6.50 4.51
CA ILE A 140 -5.50 7.28 4.97
C ILE A 140 -5.63 8.53 4.12
N ILE A 141 -6.76 8.69 3.43
CA ILE A 141 -7.13 9.94 2.77
C ILE A 141 -8.25 10.61 3.58
N ILE A 142 -8.04 11.84 4.04
CA ILE A 142 -9.01 12.65 4.76
C ILE A 142 -9.09 14.03 4.11
N HIS A 143 -10.31 14.47 3.81
CA HIS A 143 -10.56 15.75 3.13
C HIS A 143 -9.69 15.91 1.87
N LYS A 144 -9.65 14.82 1.07
CA LYS A 144 -8.93 14.73 -0.22
C LYS A 144 -7.42 14.87 -0.12
N LYS A 145 -6.83 14.68 1.07
CA LYS A 145 -5.39 14.72 1.33
C LYS A 145 -4.91 13.45 2.01
N LEU A 146 -3.71 13.03 1.68
CA LEU A 146 -3.04 11.94 2.38
C LEU A 146 -2.69 12.38 3.80
N TYR A 147 -3.11 11.59 4.78
CA TYR A 147 -2.78 11.79 6.19
C TYR A 147 -1.72 10.77 6.62
N THR A 148 -0.51 11.24 6.88
CA THR A 148 0.64 10.41 7.27
C THR A 148 0.94 10.44 8.77
N GLY A 149 0.27 11.32 9.52
CA GLY A 149 0.62 11.59 10.91
C GLY A 149 1.93 12.38 11.05
N ARG A 150 2.34 12.65 12.28
CA ARG A 150 3.56 13.43 12.56
C ARG A 150 4.85 12.70 12.19
N ASN A 151 4.86 11.38 12.37
CA ASN A 151 6.06 10.55 12.23
C ASN A 151 5.96 9.55 11.05
N GLY A 152 5.04 9.76 10.13
CA GLY A 152 4.82 8.87 8.98
C GLY A 152 4.13 7.53 9.30
N GLY A 153 3.72 7.30 10.55
CA GLY A 153 3.13 6.02 10.99
C GLY A 153 1.61 6.00 11.11
N ALA A 154 0.90 6.98 10.52
CA ALA A 154 -0.56 6.91 10.51
C ALA A 154 -1.03 5.77 9.61
N GLY A 155 -2.02 5.01 10.07
CA GLY A 155 -2.56 3.88 9.30
C GLY A 155 -1.96 2.52 9.66
N GLU A 156 -1.07 2.42 10.64
CA GLU A 156 -0.50 1.15 11.10
C GLU A 156 -1.53 0.29 11.86
N PHE A 157 -2.74 0.13 11.31
CA PHE A 157 -3.82 -0.66 11.91
C PHE A 157 -3.48 -2.15 12.04
N GLY A 158 -2.57 -2.65 11.21
CA GLY A 158 -2.06 -4.01 11.30
C GLY A 158 -1.33 -4.30 12.61
N MET A 159 -0.74 -3.28 13.23
CA MET A 159 0.08 -3.42 14.44
C MET A 159 -0.70 -3.23 15.75
N ILE A 160 -2.01 -2.95 15.68
CA ILE A 160 -2.86 -2.84 16.88
C ILE A 160 -2.98 -4.20 17.56
N ASP A 161 -2.87 -4.22 18.88
CA ASP A 161 -3.05 -5.42 19.70
C ASP A 161 -4.41 -6.08 19.43
N TYR A 162 -4.39 -7.38 19.15
CA TYR A 162 -5.58 -8.14 18.83
C TYR A 162 -5.43 -9.59 19.26
N HIS A 163 -6.37 -10.08 20.09
CA HIS A 163 -6.25 -11.37 20.79
C HIS A 163 -4.94 -11.45 21.58
N ASP A 164 -4.12 -12.44 21.32
CA ASP A 164 -2.82 -12.65 21.96
C ASP A 164 -1.64 -12.13 21.11
N LYS A 165 -1.92 -11.47 19.99
CA LYS A 165 -0.96 -10.93 19.04
C LYS A 165 -1.38 -9.52 18.59
N TYR A 166 -1.43 -9.28 17.29
CA TYR A 166 -1.82 -8.05 16.63
C TYR A 166 -2.69 -8.36 15.40
N VAL A 167 -3.36 -7.35 14.88
CA VAL A 167 -4.34 -7.48 13.78
C VAL A 167 -3.75 -8.18 12.56
N GLU A 168 -2.58 -7.78 12.10
CA GLU A 168 -1.93 -8.35 10.91
C GLU A 168 -1.70 -9.86 11.01
N TYR A 169 -1.38 -10.36 12.22
CA TYR A 169 -1.16 -11.78 12.47
C TYR A 169 -2.37 -12.64 12.04
N TYR A 170 -3.58 -12.10 12.19
CA TYR A 170 -4.85 -12.77 11.91
C TYR A 170 -5.55 -12.31 10.64
N ALA A 171 -5.28 -11.10 10.15
CA ALA A 171 -6.01 -10.45 9.07
C ALA A 171 -5.15 -10.14 7.83
N SER A 172 -4.04 -10.86 7.63
CA SER A 172 -3.18 -10.76 6.46
C SER A 172 -2.92 -12.11 5.80
N GLY A 173 -2.13 -12.15 4.74
CA GLY A 173 -1.72 -13.39 4.09
C GLY A 173 -0.89 -14.31 4.99
N GLN A 174 -0.24 -13.79 6.03
CA GLN A 174 0.47 -14.57 7.04
C GLN A 174 -0.46 -15.40 7.92
N PHE A 175 -1.74 -15.09 8.02
CA PHE A 175 -2.74 -15.82 8.80
C PHE A 175 -2.66 -17.34 8.59
N PHE A 176 -2.59 -17.77 7.34
CA PHE A 176 -2.57 -19.18 6.99
C PHE A 176 -1.31 -19.89 7.53
N LYS A 177 -0.17 -19.22 7.47
CA LYS A 177 1.07 -19.75 8.04
C LYS A 177 1.07 -19.72 9.56
N ASN A 178 0.60 -18.62 10.12
CA ASN A 178 0.64 -18.36 11.56
C ASN A 178 -0.32 -19.29 12.34
N VAL A 179 -1.54 -19.47 11.84
CA VAL A 179 -2.60 -20.22 12.54
C VAL A 179 -2.65 -21.67 12.11
N TYR A 180 -2.48 -21.94 10.82
CA TYR A 180 -2.66 -23.28 10.24
C TYR A 180 -1.37 -23.95 9.78
N ASN A 181 -0.23 -23.25 9.87
CA ASN A 181 1.06 -23.68 9.33
C ASN A 181 0.98 -24.10 7.85
N MET A 182 0.15 -23.39 7.07
CA MET A 182 -0.06 -23.62 5.65
C MET A 182 0.40 -22.44 4.83
N ASP A 183 0.86 -22.70 3.61
CA ASP A 183 1.18 -21.65 2.65
C ASP A 183 -0.10 -21.04 2.07
N GLY A 184 -0.20 -19.68 2.10
CA GLY A 184 -1.38 -18.95 1.67
C GLY A 184 -1.74 -19.15 0.18
N GLU A 185 -0.75 -19.30 -0.69
CA GLU A 185 -0.98 -19.58 -2.11
C GLU A 185 -1.61 -20.97 -2.31
N THR A 186 -1.14 -21.95 -1.56
CA THR A 186 -1.70 -23.31 -1.55
C THR A 186 -3.15 -23.31 -1.05
N VAL A 187 -3.44 -22.55 0.04
CA VAL A 187 -4.82 -22.41 0.54
C VAL A 187 -5.72 -21.75 -0.50
N PHE A 188 -5.23 -20.70 -1.18
CA PHE A 188 -5.98 -20.01 -2.22
C PHE A 188 -6.33 -20.95 -3.40
N LYS A 189 -5.37 -21.74 -3.89
CA LYS A 189 -5.60 -22.73 -4.96
C LYS A 189 -6.69 -23.72 -4.55
N LYS A 190 -6.58 -24.31 -3.33
CA LYS A 190 -7.57 -25.24 -2.80
C LYS A 190 -8.96 -24.61 -2.67
N ALA A 191 -9.04 -23.36 -2.19
CA ALA A 191 -10.32 -22.64 -2.07
C ALA A 191 -10.98 -22.44 -3.44
N LYS A 192 -10.21 -22.11 -4.48
CA LYS A 192 -10.69 -22.01 -5.86
C LYS A 192 -11.20 -23.33 -6.42
N GLU A 193 -10.66 -24.46 -5.97
CA GLU A 193 -11.11 -25.81 -6.32
C GLU A 193 -12.34 -26.27 -5.50
N GLY A 194 -12.84 -25.41 -4.59
CA GLY A 194 -14.02 -25.70 -3.78
C GLY A 194 -13.72 -26.50 -2.51
N ASN A 195 -12.46 -26.60 -2.09
CA ASN A 195 -12.11 -27.29 -0.85
C ASN A 195 -12.71 -26.57 0.36
N LYS A 196 -13.55 -27.25 1.10
CA LYS A 196 -14.32 -26.69 2.22
C LYS A 196 -13.44 -26.20 3.37
N GLU A 197 -12.35 -26.89 3.69
CA GLU A 197 -11.43 -26.51 4.75
C GLU A 197 -10.69 -25.21 4.40
N ALA A 198 -10.21 -25.10 3.16
CA ALA A 198 -9.55 -23.88 2.69
C ALA A 198 -10.52 -22.68 2.66
N ILE A 199 -11.77 -22.90 2.26
CA ILE A 199 -12.82 -21.86 2.31
C ILE A 199 -13.09 -21.45 3.76
N ALA A 200 -13.22 -22.39 4.70
CA ALA A 200 -13.44 -22.10 6.12
C ALA A 200 -12.30 -21.26 6.73
N MET A 201 -11.04 -21.50 6.32
CA MET A 201 -9.90 -20.67 6.74
C MET A 201 -10.05 -19.21 6.25
N TYR A 202 -10.51 -19.00 5.02
CA TYR A 202 -10.81 -17.65 4.52
C TYR A 202 -12.01 -17.02 5.23
N GLU A 203 -13.04 -17.78 5.54
CA GLU A 203 -14.20 -17.31 6.31
C GLU A 203 -13.77 -16.82 7.70
N GLU A 204 -12.86 -17.55 8.37
CA GLU A 204 -12.28 -17.12 9.66
C GLU A 204 -11.46 -15.84 9.51
N MET A 205 -10.55 -15.77 8.53
CA MET A 205 -9.80 -14.55 8.25
C MET A 205 -10.74 -13.36 7.98
N GLY A 206 -11.88 -13.59 7.32
CA GLY A 206 -12.89 -12.57 7.07
C GLY A 206 -13.48 -11.96 8.35
N VAL A 207 -13.67 -12.77 9.39
CA VAL A 207 -14.10 -12.29 10.72
C VAL A 207 -13.04 -11.35 11.33
N HIS A 208 -11.78 -11.75 11.27
CA HIS A 208 -10.67 -10.94 11.79
C HIS A 208 -10.53 -9.63 11.02
N LEU A 209 -10.62 -9.67 9.69
CA LEU A 209 -10.56 -8.47 8.85
C LEU A 209 -11.75 -7.54 9.13
N GLY A 210 -12.97 -8.09 9.34
CA GLY A 210 -14.12 -7.30 9.74
C GLY A 210 -13.94 -6.62 11.10
N ASN A 211 -13.24 -7.26 12.06
CA ASN A 211 -12.88 -6.63 13.32
C ASN A 211 -11.85 -5.51 13.14
N ALA A 212 -10.87 -5.69 12.27
CA ALA A 212 -9.92 -4.62 11.90
C ALA A 212 -10.65 -3.41 11.30
N ILE A 213 -11.59 -3.64 10.38
CA ILE A 213 -12.38 -2.58 9.77
C ILE A 213 -13.24 -1.86 10.82
N LYS A 214 -13.81 -2.55 11.81
CA LYS A 214 -14.52 -1.88 12.92
C LYS A 214 -13.61 -0.91 13.68
N THR A 215 -12.36 -1.28 13.91
CA THR A 215 -11.38 -0.39 14.55
C THR A 215 -11.11 0.84 13.70
N ILE A 216 -10.97 0.68 12.40
CA ILE A 216 -10.82 1.78 11.45
C ILE A 216 -12.05 2.70 11.50
N LEU A 217 -13.25 2.14 11.49
CA LEU A 217 -14.49 2.93 11.55
C LEU A 217 -14.64 3.68 12.87
N TYR A 218 -14.26 3.09 14.01
CA TYR A 218 -14.27 3.80 15.30
C TYR A 218 -13.28 4.97 15.34
N ALA A 219 -12.16 4.87 14.62
CA ALA A 219 -11.13 5.90 14.61
C ALA A 219 -11.40 7.02 13.59
N LEU A 220 -11.96 6.69 12.42
CA LEU A 220 -11.95 7.58 11.25
C LEU A 220 -13.33 7.81 10.61
N ASP A 221 -14.33 6.98 10.89
CA ASP A 221 -15.71 7.07 10.37
C ASP A 221 -15.75 7.32 8.84
N VAL A 222 -15.02 6.53 8.08
CA VAL A 222 -14.95 6.66 6.62
C VAL A 222 -16.04 5.85 5.93
N GLU A 223 -16.47 6.30 4.76
CA GLU A 223 -17.50 5.62 3.95
C GLU A 223 -16.96 4.77 2.81
N LEU A 224 -15.64 4.77 2.58
CA LEU A 224 -15.01 3.97 1.53
C LEU A 224 -13.72 3.32 2.02
N ILE A 225 -13.64 2.00 1.83
CA ILE A 225 -12.43 1.22 2.03
C ILE A 225 -12.14 0.47 0.72
N ILE A 226 -10.91 0.61 0.21
CA ILE A 226 -10.49 -0.09 -1.01
C ILE A 226 -9.45 -1.15 -0.62
N LEU A 227 -9.78 -2.41 -0.91
CA LEU A 227 -8.92 -3.55 -0.62
C LEU A 227 -7.92 -3.77 -1.75
N GLY A 228 -6.64 -3.71 -1.42
CA GLY A 228 -5.51 -4.00 -2.30
C GLY A 228 -4.72 -5.23 -1.84
N GLY A 229 -3.51 -5.37 -2.40
CA GLY A 229 -2.62 -6.49 -2.10
C GLY A 229 -3.07 -7.80 -2.78
N SER A 230 -2.27 -8.86 -2.64
CA SER A 230 -2.53 -10.14 -3.33
C SER A 230 -3.76 -10.88 -2.79
N VAL A 231 -4.06 -10.74 -1.50
CA VAL A 231 -5.19 -11.43 -0.84
C VAL A 231 -6.54 -10.90 -1.31
N ARG A 232 -6.62 -9.70 -1.91
CA ARG A 232 -7.86 -9.15 -2.47
C ARG A 232 -8.55 -10.10 -3.46
N HIS A 233 -7.80 -10.94 -4.16
CA HIS A 233 -8.35 -11.92 -5.11
C HIS A 233 -9.18 -13.01 -4.43
N ALA A 234 -9.00 -13.21 -3.13
CA ALA A 234 -9.77 -14.16 -2.33
C ALA A 234 -11.03 -13.52 -1.70
N TYR A 235 -11.35 -12.25 -2.01
CA TYR A 235 -12.52 -11.55 -1.49
C TYR A 235 -13.83 -12.36 -1.54
N PRO A 236 -14.15 -13.12 -2.59
CA PRO A 236 -15.34 -13.95 -2.63
C PRO A 236 -15.43 -15.00 -1.50
N PHE A 237 -14.30 -15.47 -0.97
CA PHE A 237 -14.26 -16.49 0.08
C PHE A 237 -14.42 -15.93 1.47
N PHE A 238 -14.05 -14.66 1.71
CA PHE A 238 -14.10 -14.05 3.04
C PHE A 238 -15.11 -12.88 3.17
N SER A 239 -15.63 -12.35 2.08
CA SER A 239 -16.50 -11.19 2.10
C SER A 239 -17.73 -11.36 2.97
N LYS A 240 -18.37 -12.54 2.92
CA LYS A 240 -19.59 -12.82 3.71
C LYS A 240 -19.35 -12.68 5.19
N THR A 241 -18.31 -13.30 5.74
CA THR A 241 -18.00 -13.29 7.16
C THR A 241 -17.43 -11.94 7.61
N LEU A 242 -16.70 -11.22 6.73
CA LEU A 242 -16.32 -9.84 6.95
C LEU A 242 -17.56 -8.95 7.19
N TRP A 243 -18.54 -8.99 6.29
CA TRP A 243 -19.77 -8.21 6.44
C TRP A 243 -20.62 -8.68 7.63
N GLN A 244 -20.64 -9.96 7.94
CA GLN A 244 -21.29 -10.47 9.16
C GLN A 244 -20.63 -9.90 10.43
N SER A 245 -19.30 -9.82 10.47
CA SER A 245 -18.58 -9.20 11.59
C SER A 245 -18.97 -7.73 11.78
N LEU A 246 -19.18 -6.98 10.69
CA LEU A 246 -19.59 -5.58 10.75
C LEU A 246 -21.01 -5.37 11.30
N GLN A 247 -21.87 -6.40 11.29
CA GLN A 247 -23.21 -6.30 11.89
C GLN A 247 -23.18 -6.04 13.40
N SER A 248 -22.08 -6.34 14.08
CA SER A 248 -21.89 -6.06 15.52
C SER A 248 -21.29 -4.66 15.80
N PHE A 249 -21.06 -3.83 14.76
CA PHE A 249 -20.58 -2.47 14.94
C PHE A 249 -21.63 -1.59 15.64
N ALA A 250 -21.21 -0.76 16.60
CA ALA A 250 -22.16 -0.02 17.44
C ALA A 250 -22.99 1.01 16.64
N PHE A 251 -22.42 1.57 15.55
CA PHE A 251 -23.07 2.62 14.75
C PHE A 251 -23.53 2.07 13.41
N GLN A 252 -24.69 1.43 13.37
CA GLN A 252 -25.19 0.74 12.18
C GLN A 252 -25.40 1.63 10.95
N ASN A 253 -25.61 2.94 11.14
CA ASN A 253 -25.72 3.86 10.02
C ASN A 253 -24.39 4.02 9.27
N ALA A 254 -23.25 3.98 9.96
CA ALA A 254 -21.94 3.98 9.31
C ALA A 254 -21.77 2.71 8.45
N VAL A 255 -22.17 1.54 8.94
CA VAL A 255 -22.09 0.28 8.17
C VAL A 255 -23.00 0.31 6.93
N LYS A 256 -24.19 0.92 7.03
CA LYS A 256 -25.10 1.05 5.87
C LYS A 256 -24.53 1.94 4.75
N ASN A 257 -23.75 2.94 5.12
CA ASN A 257 -23.12 3.86 4.16
C ASN A 257 -21.74 3.38 3.70
N LEU A 258 -21.16 2.40 4.38
CA LEU A 258 -19.83 1.88 4.08
C LEU A 258 -19.84 1.14 2.74
N ARG A 259 -18.88 1.48 1.90
CA ARG A 259 -18.53 0.75 0.69
C ARG A 259 -17.17 0.10 0.88
N ILE A 260 -17.09 -1.20 0.62
CA ILE A 260 -15.84 -1.96 0.56
C ILE A 260 -15.67 -2.41 -0.88
N GLU A 261 -14.69 -1.83 -1.54
CA GLU A 261 -14.37 -2.08 -2.94
C GLU A 261 -13.08 -2.89 -3.05
N VAL A 262 -13.00 -3.75 -4.05
CA VAL A 262 -11.75 -4.44 -4.39
C VAL A 262 -11.06 -3.67 -5.50
N SER A 263 -9.78 -3.38 -5.30
CA SER A 263 -8.96 -2.70 -6.29
C SER A 263 -8.87 -3.50 -7.59
N GLU A 264 -9.07 -2.82 -8.70
CA GLU A 264 -8.82 -3.31 -10.06
C GLU A 264 -7.71 -2.51 -10.75
N LEU A 265 -7.17 -1.49 -10.05
CA LEU A 265 -6.13 -0.63 -10.60
C LEU A 265 -4.80 -1.38 -10.66
N GLU A 266 -4.30 -1.58 -11.85
CA GLU A 266 -2.95 -2.09 -12.07
C GLU A 266 -1.91 -1.02 -11.70
N ASN A 267 -0.79 -1.45 -11.13
CA ASN A 267 0.32 -0.54 -10.76
C ASN A 267 -0.09 0.59 -9.80
N SER A 268 -1.07 0.35 -8.94
CA SER A 268 -1.60 1.35 -8.00
C SER A 268 -0.51 1.99 -7.13
N GLY A 269 0.46 1.23 -6.63
CA GLY A 269 1.60 1.75 -5.85
C GLY A 269 2.47 2.72 -6.66
N LEU A 270 2.79 2.37 -7.91
CA LEU A 270 3.58 3.22 -8.80
C LEU A 270 2.83 4.51 -9.17
N LEU A 271 1.54 4.38 -9.53
CA LEU A 271 0.66 5.54 -9.82
C LEU A 271 0.54 6.45 -8.60
N GLY A 272 0.38 5.87 -7.41
CA GLY A 272 0.30 6.61 -6.16
C GLY A 272 1.61 7.27 -5.77
N ALA A 273 2.75 6.62 -6.01
CA ALA A 273 4.05 7.25 -5.83
C ALA A 273 4.18 8.51 -6.70
N ALA A 274 3.81 8.45 -7.97
CA ALA A 274 3.75 9.63 -8.83
C ALA A 274 2.76 10.69 -8.32
N ALA A 275 1.62 10.25 -7.75
CA ALA A 275 0.58 11.14 -7.21
C ALA A 275 1.01 11.91 -5.96
N LEU A 276 2.08 11.52 -5.27
CA LEU A 276 2.66 12.30 -4.17
C LEU A 276 2.96 13.75 -4.59
N TYR A 277 3.42 13.95 -5.81
CA TYR A 277 3.62 15.29 -6.36
C TYR A 277 2.32 16.09 -6.46
N PHE A 278 1.24 15.48 -6.94
CA PHE A 278 -0.06 16.16 -7.09
C PHE A 278 -0.71 16.46 -5.74
N ASP A 279 -0.53 15.56 -4.76
CA ASP A 279 -1.08 15.73 -3.43
C ASP A 279 -0.46 16.91 -2.66
N GLN A 280 0.81 17.18 -2.90
CA GLN A 280 1.52 18.33 -2.32
C GLN A 280 1.16 19.67 -2.95
N GLN A 281 0.52 19.67 -4.14
CA GLN A 281 0.10 20.90 -4.81
C GLN A 281 -1.27 21.43 -4.35
N LYS A 282 -1.98 20.64 -3.53
CA LYS A 282 -3.27 21.00 -2.92
C LYS A 282 -3.07 21.65 -1.54
#